data_4c658d969bf142de76e02f8bdae3ff0f
#
_entry.id   4c658d969bf142de76e02f8bdae3ff0f
#
_cell.length_a   1.000
_cell.length_b   1.000
_cell.length_c   1.000
_cell.angle_alpha   90.00
_cell.angle_beta   90.00
_cell.angle_gamma   90.00
#
_symmetry.space_group_name_H-M   'P 1'
#
loop_
_entity.id
_entity.type
_entity.pdbx_description
1 polymer ?
#
loop_
_entity_poly.entity_id
_entity_poly.type
_entity_poly.pdbx_seq_one_letter_code
_entity_poly.pdbx_strand_id
1 'polypeptide(L)'
;MKLTNKTARWDYGETWVGRKKKYEVRIYYSCHPMRKENSHWYYTLSKDDYSYNSLWDDLRYESKEDCTSAAENKVDELVKNGN
;
A
#
# COMPACT_ATOMS: atom_id res chain seq x y z
N MET A 1 9.88 8.42 -0.86
CA MET A 1 8.99 8.34 0.31
C MET A 1 9.61 7.45 1.36
N LYS A 2 9.61 7.90 2.59
CA LYS A 2 10.14 7.11 3.70
C LYS A 2 9.00 6.32 4.35
N LEU A 3 9.19 5.01 4.48
CA LEU A 3 8.19 4.13 5.12
C LEU A 3 8.61 3.79 6.54
N THR A 4 7.63 3.78 7.44
CA THR A 4 7.81 3.37 8.83
C THR A 4 7.04 2.09 9.05
N ASN A 5 7.68 1.09 9.66
CA ASN A 5 7.04 -0.18 9.97
C ASN A 5 6.06 0.01 11.13
N LYS A 6 4.78 -0.26 10.88
CA LYS A 6 3.71 -0.17 11.86
C LYS A 6 3.04 -1.53 12.09
N THR A 7 3.73 -2.60 11.77
CA THR A 7 3.20 -3.96 11.92
C THR A 7 2.87 -4.26 13.37
N ALA A 8 1.65 -4.78 13.61
CA ALA A 8 1.25 -5.22 14.94
C ALA A 8 1.97 -6.54 15.28
N ARG A 9 2.24 -6.74 16.58
CA ARG A 9 3.01 -7.91 17.04
C ARG A 9 2.37 -9.25 16.69
N TRP A 10 1.03 -9.26 16.59
CA TRP A 10 0.26 -10.47 16.35
C TRP A 10 -0.10 -10.67 14.87
N ASP A 11 0.33 -9.76 13.99
CA ASP A 11 0.05 -9.89 12.56
C ASP A 11 1.03 -10.86 11.90
N TYR A 12 0.51 -11.69 11.01
CA TYR A 12 1.33 -12.54 10.16
C TYR A 12 1.89 -11.79 8.96
N GLY A 13 1.32 -10.62 8.65
CA GLY A 13 1.77 -9.79 7.54
C GLY A 13 2.60 -8.61 8.02
N GLU A 14 2.68 -7.59 7.19
CA GLU A 14 3.41 -6.37 7.49
C GLU A 14 2.57 -5.15 7.12
N THR A 15 2.78 -4.06 7.86
CA THR A 15 2.15 -2.77 7.58
C THR A 15 3.23 -1.70 7.62
N TRP A 16 3.38 -0.98 6.52
CA TRP A 16 4.32 0.13 6.41
C TRP A 16 3.56 1.38 6.04
N VAL A 17 3.91 2.51 6.67
CA VAL A 17 3.19 3.77 6.50
C VAL A 17 4.17 4.86 6.09
N GLY A 18 3.77 5.65 5.10
CA GLY A 18 4.55 6.81 4.67
C GLY A 18 3.62 7.89 4.14
N ARG A 19 4.22 8.98 3.69
CA ARG A 19 3.48 10.07 3.08
C ARG A 19 4.17 10.50 1.80
N LYS A 20 3.35 10.77 0.80
CA LYS A 20 3.83 11.38 -0.43
C LYS A 20 2.87 12.49 -0.80
N LYS A 21 3.39 13.71 -0.88
CA LYS A 21 2.59 14.92 -1.11
C LYS A 21 1.54 15.02 0.01
N LYS A 22 0.25 15.04 -0.29
CA LYS A 22 -0.79 15.17 0.73
C LYS A 22 -1.44 13.82 1.08
N TYR A 23 -0.93 12.73 0.50
CA TYR A 23 -1.52 11.40 0.70
C TYR A 23 -0.76 10.63 1.78
N GLU A 24 -1.53 9.96 2.64
CA GLU A 24 -0.97 8.92 3.50
C GLU A 24 -0.97 7.64 2.69
N VAL A 25 0.18 7.00 2.61
CA VAL A 25 0.35 5.77 1.85
C VAL A 25 0.61 4.64 2.82
N ARG A 26 -0.19 3.58 2.74
CA ARG A 26 0.01 2.38 3.54
C ARG A 26 0.29 1.21 2.62
N ILE A 27 1.37 0.49 2.91
CA ILE A 27 1.81 -0.67 2.16
C ILE A 27 1.61 -1.89 3.05
N TYR A 28 0.82 -2.84 2.59
CA TYR A 28 0.45 -4.02 3.37
C TYR A 28 0.96 -5.29 2.72
N TYR A 29 1.47 -6.19 3.56
CA TYR A 29 1.73 -7.56 3.15
C TYR A 29 0.65 -8.44 3.77
N SER A 30 -0.11 -9.11 2.92
CA SER A 30 -1.12 -10.08 3.33
C SER A 30 -0.47 -11.46 3.27
N CYS A 31 -0.13 -12.02 4.42
CA CYS A 31 0.53 -13.31 4.51
C CYS A 31 -0.47 -14.38 4.92
N HIS A 32 -0.49 -15.47 4.14
CA HIS A 32 -1.29 -16.64 4.45
C HIS A 32 -0.37 -17.70 5.06
N PRO A 33 -0.41 -17.93 6.38
CA PRO A 33 0.52 -18.87 7.00
C PRO A 33 0.38 -20.30 6.49
N MET A 34 -0.82 -20.67 6.04
CA MET A 34 -1.10 -22.02 5.51
C MET A 34 -0.97 -22.10 3.98
N ARG A 35 -1.00 -20.97 3.29
CA ARG A 35 -0.97 -20.92 1.82
C ARG A 35 -0.14 -19.74 1.37
N LYS A 36 1.16 -19.89 1.41
CA LYS A 36 2.10 -18.82 1.04
C LYS A 36 1.91 -18.35 -0.40
N GLU A 37 1.43 -19.22 -1.28
CA GLU A 37 1.16 -18.88 -2.67
C GLU A 37 0.07 -17.82 -2.83
N ASN A 38 -0.75 -17.61 -1.80
CA ASN A 38 -1.77 -16.58 -1.80
C ASN A 38 -1.32 -15.28 -1.15
N SER A 39 -0.07 -15.23 -0.69
CA SER A 39 0.48 -14.02 -0.07
C SER A 39 0.75 -12.96 -1.13
N HIS A 40 0.49 -11.71 -0.79
CA HIS A 40 0.67 -10.60 -1.73
C HIS A 40 0.82 -9.29 -0.98
N TRP A 41 1.32 -8.29 -1.69
CA TRP A 41 1.39 -6.92 -1.21
C TRP A 41 0.28 -6.10 -1.86
N TYR A 42 -0.28 -5.15 -1.14
CA TYR A 42 -1.23 -4.20 -1.67
C TYR A 42 -1.06 -2.87 -0.94
N TYR A 43 -1.65 -1.81 -1.49
CA TYR A 43 -1.52 -0.49 -0.88
C TYR A 43 -2.86 0.21 -0.76
N THR A 44 -2.93 1.16 0.17
CA THR A 44 -4.05 2.07 0.30
C THR A 44 -3.53 3.50 0.30
N LEU A 45 -4.35 4.41 -0.20
CA LEU A 45 -4.08 5.84 -0.19
C LEU A 45 -5.21 6.53 0.55
N SER A 46 -4.89 7.52 1.36
CA SER A 46 -5.91 8.33 2.02
C SER A 46 -5.48 9.79 2.08
N LYS A 47 -6.46 10.68 1.92
CA LYS A 47 -6.28 12.13 1.97
C LYS A 47 -7.65 12.76 2.19
N ASP A 48 -7.84 13.42 3.34
CA ASP A 48 -9.11 14.07 3.67
C ASP A 48 -10.31 13.14 3.41
N ASP A 49 -11.11 13.45 2.38
CA ASP A 49 -12.30 12.67 2.04
C ASP A 49 -12.04 11.58 1.00
N TYR A 50 -10.80 11.43 0.55
CA TYR A 50 -10.44 10.47 -0.48
C TYR A 50 -9.81 9.23 0.13
N SER A 51 -10.22 8.06 -0.34
CA SER A 51 -9.53 6.81 -0.01
C SER A 51 -9.55 5.89 -1.21
N TYR A 52 -8.48 5.10 -1.34
CA TYR A 52 -8.33 4.16 -2.43
C TYR A 52 -7.59 2.92 -1.92
N ASN A 53 -8.03 1.76 -2.38
CA ASN A 53 -7.38 0.49 -2.06
C ASN A 53 -7.08 -0.20 -3.39
N SER A 54 -5.81 -0.60 -3.58
CA SER A 54 -5.41 -1.23 -4.84
C SER A 54 -6.18 -2.52 -5.11
N LEU A 55 -6.66 -3.21 -4.08
CA LEU A 55 -7.46 -4.41 -4.24
C LEU A 55 -8.82 -4.16 -4.90
N TRP A 56 -9.32 -2.91 -4.85
CA TRP A 56 -10.57 -2.56 -5.54
C TRP A 56 -10.43 -2.72 -7.06
N ASP A 57 -9.20 -2.55 -7.58
CA ASP A 57 -8.90 -2.76 -8.99
C ASP A 57 -8.17 -4.08 -9.21
N ASP A 58 -8.20 -4.97 -8.21
CA ASP A 58 -7.57 -6.29 -8.25
C ASP A 58 -6.06 -6.23 -8.50
N LEU A 59 -5.42 -5.18 -7.97
CA LEU A 59 -3.97 -4.98 -8.11
C LEU A 59 -3.24 -5.54 -6.89
N ARG A 60 -2.43 -6.55 -7.12
CA ARG A 60 -1.61 -7.21 -6.13
C ARG A 60 -0.16 -7.24 -6.62
N TYR A 61 0.76 -7.21 -5.67
CA TYR A 61 2.19 -7.11 -5.99
C TYR A 61 2.96 -8.21 -5.28
N GLU A 62 4.06 -8.62 -5.85
CA GLU A 62 4.89 -9.71 -5.31
C GLU A 62 5.94 -9.21 -4.33
N SER A 63 6.30 -7.93 -4.39
CA SER A 63 7.31 -7.36 -3.50
C SER A 63 6.87 -6.03 -2.94
N LYS A 64 7.44 -5.68 -1.79
CA LYS A 64 7.22 -4.38 -1.15
C LYS A 64 7.65 -3.25 -2.09
N GLU A 65 8.78 -3.42 -2.77
CA GLU A 65 9.34 -2.42 -3.67
C GLU A 65 8.40 -2.14 -4.85
N ASP A 66 7.87 -3.19 -5.47
CA ASP A 66 6.93 -3.05 -6.58
C ASP A 66 5.65 -2.37 -6.11
N CYS A 67 5.14 -2.77 -4.95
CA CYS A 67 3.93 -2.18 -4.38
C CYS A 67 4.14 -0.70 -4.05
N THR A 68 5.28 -0.37 -3.46
CA THR A 68 5.62 1.02 -3.12
C THR A 68 5.72 1.88 -4.36
N SER A 69 6.39 1.38 -5.41
CA SER A 69 6.51 2.10 -6.68
C SER A 69 5.15 2.36 -7.30
N ALA A 70 4.27 1.36 -7.28
CA ALA A 70 2.92 1.49 -7.81
C ALA A 70 2.12 2.54 -7.03
N ALA A 71 2.23 2.53 -5.69
CA ALA A 71 1.55 3.50 -4.84
C ALA A 71 2.04 4.93 -5.13
N GLU A 72 3.35 5.11 -5.26
CA GLU A 72 3.92 6.42 -5.57
C GLU A 72 3.47 6.92 -6.93
N ASN A 73 3.46 6.05 -7.93
CA ASN A 73 2.98 6.39 -9.27
C ASN A 73 1.50 6.78 -9.25
N LYS A 74 0.70 6.08 -8.45
CA LYS A 74 -0.72 6.40 -8.32
C LYS A 74 -0.92 7.78 -7.69
N VAL A 75 -0.14 8.11 -6.66
CA VAL A 75 -0.20 9.44 -6.04
C VAL A 75 0.16 10.51 -7.05
N ASP A 76 1.23 10.31 -7.83
CA ASP A 76 1.64 11.27 -8.85
C ASP A 76 0.56 11.47 -9.90
N GLU A 77 -0.09 10.39 -10.31
CA GLU A 77 -1.20 10.45 -11.27
C GLU A 77 -2.37 11.26 -10.71
N LEU A 78 -2.74 11.01 -9.43
CA LEU A 78 -3.85 11.71 -8.80
C LEU A 78 -3.54 13.21 -8.65
N VAL A 79 -2.32 13.55 -8.26
CA VAL A 79 -1.91 14.94 -8.13
C VAL A 79 -1.93 15.64 -9.49
N LYS A 80 -1.44 14.96 -10.54
CA LYS A 80 -1.46 15.48 -11.91
C LYS A 80 -2.88 15.76 -12.38
N ASN A 81 -3.83 14.94 -11.96
CA ASN A 81 -5.24 15.06 -12.34
C ASN A 81 -6.05 15.98 -11.42
N GLY A 82 -5.39 16.72 -10.52
CA GLY A 82 -6.03 17.71 -9.67
C GLY A 82 -6.58 17.18 -8.36
N ASN A 83 -6.20 16.00 -7.96
CA ASN A 83 -6.64 15.43 -6.67
C ASN A 83 -5.61 15.65 -5.57
#